data_be328e2195dc73ab462bc446c2509773
#
_entry.id   be328e2195dc73ab462bc446c2509773
#
_cell.length_a   1.000
_cell.length_b   1.000
_cell.length_c   1.000
_cell.angle_alpha   90.00
_cell.angle_beta   90.00
_cell.angle_gamma   90.00
#
_symmetry.space_group_name_H-M   'P 1'
#
loop_
_entity.id
_entity.type
_entity.pdbx_description
1 polymer ?
#
loop_
_entity_poly.entity_id
_entity_poly.type
_entity_poly.pdbx_seq_one_letter_code
_entity_poly.pdbx_strand_id
1 'polypeptide(L)'
;MEPIIAIVLALIGYALGSAKLINQGNVALVERLGKYHRKLSPGLNFIVPLVDQIVMEDTTREQYIDIKPQNVITRDNIYLEVDAILYWRIKDIEKSFYAIDDLQGALVQLAHTTLREIIAQNTVEETNVSRSEMDRAILDQLNETTAGWGVEIIRLDIQRITPPESVRKSMEEERAAEIKKRALISEAEGERQAAIKKAEGTMTSMQIIAEALRTNPESKEILRYLVAQDYINASYRLGESQNAKVVFVDPGKSGDLMKEVIAESVTHENGKENGNGAA
;
A
#
# COMPACT_ATOMS: atom_id res chain seq x y z
N MET A 1 -66.45 34.12 35.82
CA MET A 1 -65.73 32.82 35.60
C MET A 1 -65.16 32.71 34.19
N GLU A 2 -65.79 33.24 33.16
CA GLU A 2 -65.34 33.20 31.76
C GLU A 2 -63.94 33.80 31.51
N PRO A 3 -63.55 34.98 32.08
CA PRO A 3 -62.20 35.52 31.79
C PRO A 3 -61.08 34.68 32.39
N ILE A 4 -61.33 33.99 33.51
CA ILE A 4 -60.36 33.12 34.14
C ILE A 4 -60.11 31.88 33.27
N ILE A 5 -61.15 31.30 32.69
CA ILE A 5 -61.04 30.14 31.77
C ILE A 5 -60.25 30.52 30.50
N ALA A 6 -60.50 31.71 29.94
CA ALA A 6 -59.76 32.21 28.76
C ALA A 6 -58.27 32.40 29.06
N ILE A 7 -57.91 32.93 30.23
CA ILE A 7 -56.51 33.09 30.65
C ILE A 7 -55.84 31.73 30.84
N VAL A 8 -56.55 30.78 31.48
CA VAL A 8 -55.96 29.40 31.65
C VAL A 8 -55.79 28.73 30.33
N LEU A 9 -56.69 28.80 29.38
CA LEU A 9 -56.54 28.25 28.04
C LEU A 9 -55.41 28.93 27.27
N ALA A 10 -55.24 30.24 27.39
CA ALA A 10 -54.17 30.97 26.81
C ALA A 10 -52.77 30.54 27.37
N LEU A 11 -52.68 30.34 28.70
CA LEU A 11 -51.50 29.84 29.37
C LEU A 11 -51.15 28.40 28.95
N ILE A 12 -52.16 27.54 28.82
CA ILE A 12 -51.97 26.17 28.33
C ILE A 12 -51.47 26.19 26.86
N GLY A 13 -52.13 26.98 26.02
CA GLY A 13 -51.73 27.13 24.62
C GLY A 13 -50.29 27.67 24.49
N TYR A 14 -49.94 28.65 25.32
CA TYR A 14 -48.57 29.18 25.39
C TYR A 14 -47.56 28.12 25.86
N ALA A 15 -47.87 27.36 26.88
CA ALA A 15 -47.02 26.29 27.41
C ALA A 15 -46.79 25.18 26.38
N LEU A 16 -47.84 24.77 25.65
CA LEU A 16 -47.77 23.79 24.58
C LEU A 16 -46.93 24.30 23.39
N GLY A 17 -47.09 25.59 23.03
CA GLY A 17 -46.29 26.22 21.96
C GLY A 17 -44.80 26.42 22.31
N SER A 18 -44.49 26.48 23.62
CA SER A 18 -43.11 26.63 24.11
C SER A 18 -42.30 25.35 24.03
N ALA A 19 -42.94 24.18 24.05
CA ALA A 19 -42.27 22.90 24.08
C ALA A 19 -41.72 22.51 22.69
N LYS A 20 -40.41 22.26 22.59
CA LYS A 20 -39.74 21.76 21.38
C LYS A 20 -38.95 20.50 21.72
N LEU A 21 -39.18 19.46 20.93
CA LEU A 21 -38.49 18.19 21.06
C LEU A 21 -37.38 18.15 20.04
N ILE A 22 -36.14 18.00 20.52
CA ILE A 22 -34.94 17.80 19.66
C ILE A 22 -34.57 16.33 19.74
N ASN A 23 -34.41 15.69 18.58
CA ASN A 23 -34.09 14.28 18.49
C ASN A 23 -32.67 14.01 18.94
N GLN A 24 -32.41 12.77 19.45
CA GLN A 24 -31.08 12.32 19.82
C GLN A 24 -30.13 12.37 18.59
N GLY A 25 -28.99 13.01 18.78
CA GLY A 25 -27.98 13.21 17.72
C GLY A 25 -28.15 14.51 16.93
N ASN A 26 -29.26 15.30 17.21
CA ASN A 26 -29.42 16.63 16.66
C ASN A 26 -29.15 17.68 17.71
N VAL A 27 -28.81 18.87 17.28
CA VAL A 27 -28.70 20.09 18.08
C VAL A 27 -29.40 21.21 17.31
N ALA A 28 -29.98 22.17 18.04
CA ALA A 28 -30.60 23.34 17.41
C ALA A 28 -30.03 24.62 17.98
N LEU A 29 -30.02 25.67 17.14
CA LEU A 29 -29.57 27.01 17.48
C LEU A 29 -30.79 27.90 17.64
N VAL A 30 -30.83 28.64 18.74
CA VAL A 30 -31.95 29.58 19.03
C VAL A 30 -31.43 31.01 19.05
N GLU A 31 -32.06 31.84 18.25
CA GLU A 31 -31.92 33.27 18.30
C GLU A 31 -33.10 33.91 19.08
N ARG A 32 -32.77 34.96 19.78
CA ARG A 32 -33.75 35.83 20.44
C ARG A 32 -33.65 37.24 19.85
N LEU A 33 -34.70 37.65 19.16
CA LEU A 33 -34.72 38.96 18.47
C LEU A 33 -33.53 39.20 17.56
N GLY A 34 -33.11 38.14 16.78
CA GLY A 34 -32.02 38.22 15.84
C GLY A 34 -30.62 38.17 16.45
N LYS A 35 -30.48 37.77 17.73
CA LYS A 35 -29.22 37.56 18.40
C LYS A 35 -29.11 36.13 18.91
N TYR A 36 -27.94 35.52 18.80
CA TYR A 36 -27.65 34.23 19.42
C TYR A 36 -28.08 34.25 20.89
N HIS A 37 -28.83 33.27 21.30
CA HIS A 37 -29.27 33.12 22.67
C HIS A 37 -28.72 31.86 23.33
N ARG A 38 -28.97 30.68 22.72
CA ARG A 38 -28.49 29.41 23.23
C ARG A 38 -28.63 28.29 22.21
N LYS A 39 -27.91 27.20 22.45
CA LYS A 39 -28.10 25.92 21.76
C LYS A 39 -29.08 25.03 22.53
N LEU A 40 -29.92 24.27 21.82
CA LEU A 40 -30.80 23.26 22.38
C LEU A 40 -30.14 21.89 22.21
N SER A 41 -30.05 21.17 23.33
CA SER A 41 -29.57 19.77 23.35
C SER A 41 -30.72 18.81 23.07
N PRO A 42 -30.43 17.53 22.73
CA PRO A 42 -31.45 16.50 22.57
C PRO A 42 -32.39 16.40 23.79
N GLY A 43 -33.67 16.18 23.51
CA GLY A 43 -34.70 16.08 24.52
C GLY A 43 -35.73 17.21 24.45
N LEU A 44 -36.54 17.34 25.50
CA LEU A 44 -37.55 18.36 25.63
C LEU A 44 -36.90 19.69 26.03
N ASN A 45 -37.09 20.70 25.20
CA ASN A 45 -36.63 22.07 25.44
C ASN A 45 -37.80 23.02 25.44
N PHE A 46 -37.71 24.11 26.22
CA PHE A 46 -38.73 25.16 26.25
C PHE A 46 -38.16 26.44 25.65
N ILE A 47 -38.86 27.01 24.68
CA ILE A 47 -38.54 28.28 24.05
C ILE A 47 -39.64 29.28 24.32
N VAL A 48 -39.36 30.58 24.23
CA VAL A 48 -40.36 31.64 24.38
C VAL A 48 -40.97 31.91 23.01
N PRO A 49 -42.22 31.46 22.73
CA PRO A 49 -42.85 31.72 21.45
C PRO A 49 -42.88 33.22 21.13
N LEU A 50 -42.78 33.58 19.85
CA LEU A 50 -42.71 34.94 19.30
C LEU A 50 -41.38 35.69 19.51
N VAL A 51 -40.58 35.31 20.49
CA VAL A 51 -39.30 35.96 20.82
C VAL A 51 -38.12 35.11 20.42
N ASP A 52 -38.22 33.80 20.69
CA ASP A 52 -37.18 32.82 20.35
C ASP A 52 -37.51 32.14 19.02
N GLN A 53 -36.52 32.06 18.15
CA GLN A 53 -36.62 31.40 16.85
C GLN A 53 -35.53 30.35 16.73
N ILE A 54 -35.87 29.14 16.31
CA ILE A 54 -34.90 28.13 15.91
C ILE A 54 -34.46 28.49 14.50
N VAL A 55 -33.17 28.86 14.34
CA VAL A 55 -32.58 29.30 13.05
C VAL A 55 -31.86 28.18 12.33
N MET A 56 -31.42 27.19 13.10
CA MET A 56 -30.76 26.00 12.54
C MET A 56 -31.05 24.79 13.43
N GLU A 57 -31.33 23.66 12.83
CA GLU A 57 -31.30 22.34 13.47
C GLU A 57 -30.51 21.42 12.59
N ASP A 58 -29.45 20.82 13.13
CA ASP A 58 -28.60 19.92 12.36
C ASP A 58 -28.09 18.77 13.23
N THR A 59 -27.51 17.73 12.59
CA THR A 59 -27.03 16.55 13.25
C THR A 59 -25.56 16.70 13.67
N THR A 60 -25.24 16.16 14.85
CA THR A 60 -23.87 16.00 15.33
C THR A 60 -23.26 14.67 14.95
N ARG A 61 -24.01 13.85 14.19
CA ARG A 61 -23.54 12.57 13.66
C ARG A 61 -22.52 12.80 12.55
N GLU A 62 -21.76 11.76 12.27
CA GLU A 62 -20.87 11.75 11.12
C GLU A 62 -21.66 11.86 9.82
N GLN A 63 -21.25 12.79 8.97
CA GLN A 63 -21.79 13.03 7.65
C GLN A 63 -20.66 12.82 6.63
N TYR A 64 -21.01 12.59 5.38
CA TYR A 64 -20.04 12.51 4.30
C TYR A 64 -20.41 13.43 3.14
N ILE A 65 -19.38 13.88 2.43
CA ILE A 65 -19.49 14.66 1.20
C ILE A 65 -18.68 13.95 0.13
N ASP A 66 -19.30 13.71 -0.99
CA ASP A 66 -18.64 13.16 -2.18
C ASP A 66 -17.91 14.29 -2.94
N ILE A 67 -16.59 14.23 -2.97
CA ILE A 67 -15.72 15.17 -3.67
C ILE A 67 -15.59 14.68 -5.11
N LYS A 68 -16.24 15.39 -6.03
CA LYS A 68 -16.26 15.03 -7.45
C LYS A 68 -14.85 14.93 -8.04
N PRO A 69 -14.65 14.06 -9.03
CA PRO A 69 -13.36 13.91 -9.71
C PRO A 69 -12.83 15.24 -10.22
N GLN A 70 -11.57 15.51 -9.95
CA GLN A 70 -10.85 16.68 -10.46
C GLN A 70 -9.49 16.31 -11.01
N ASN A 71 -9.04 17.07 -12.01
CA ASN A 71 -7.69 16.94 -12.54
C ASN A 71 -6.72 17.74 -11.70
N VAL A 72 -5.67 17.07 -11.23
CA VAL A 72 -4.56 17.65 -10.48
C VAL A 72 -3.23 17.33 -11.17
N ILE A 73 -2.23 18.20 -10.99
CA ILE A 73 -0.90 18.01 -11.59
C ILE A 73 0.05 17.61 -10.47
N THR A 74 0.77 16.52 -10.66
CA THR A 74 1.80 16.05 -9.74
C THR A 74 3.11 16.82 -9.91
N ARG A 75 4.07 16.60 -8.98
CA ARG A 75 5.41 17.23 -9.04
C ARG A 75 6.17 16.89 -10.31
N ASP A 76 5.95 15.69 -10.87
CA ASP A 76 6.53 15.22 -12.13
C ASP A 76 5.73 15.64 -13.38
N ASN A 77 4.82 16.61 -13.21
CA ASN A 77 4.02 17.24 -14.29
C ASN A 77 3.07 16.29 -15.02
N ILE A 78 2.54 15.30 -14.30
CA ILE A 78 1.54 14.35 -14.81
C ILE A 78 0.15 14.75 -14.31
N TYR A 79 -0.84 14.72 -15.20
CA TYR A 79 -2.23 14.96 -14.84
C TYR A 79 -2.84 13.69 -14.24
N LEU A 80 -3.38 13.81 -13.02
CA LEU A 80 -4.12 12.74 -12.36
C LEU A 80 -5.57 13.18 -12.19
N GLU A 81 -6.50 12.28 -12.47
CA GLU A 81 -7.88 12.43 -12.05
C GLU A 81 -8.05 11.78 -10.67
N VAL A 82 -8.52 12.58 -9.70
CA VAL A 82 -8.63 12.18 -8.30
C VAL A 82 -10.01 12.49 -7.78
N ASP A 83 -10.64 11.50 -7.15
CA ASP A 83 -11.89 11.60 -6.41
C ASP A 83 -11.70 11.16 -4.95
N ALA A 84 -12.50 11.73 -4.05
CA ALA A 84 -12.38 11.48 -2.62
C ALA A 84 -13.75 11.58 -1.92
N ILE A 85 -13.85 10.99 -0.73
CA ILE A 85 -14.97 11.20 0.19
C ILE A 85 -14.44 11.85 1.45
N LEU A 86 -15.08 12.94 1.85
CA LEU A 86 -14.81 13.67 3.08
C LEU A 86 -15.83 13.28 4.14
N TYR A 87 -15.36 12.77 5.29
CA TYR A 87 -16.18 12.49 6.45
C TYR A 87 -15.96 13.56 7.51
N TRP A 88 -17.06 14.13 7.98
CA TRP A 88 -17.02 15.27 8.88
C TRP A 88 -18.22 15.25 9.85
N ARG A 89 -18.14 16.06 10.90
CA ARG A 89 -19.25 16.28 11.83
C ARG A 89 -19.23 17.68 12.39
N ILE A 90 -20.42 18.17 12.83
CA ILE A 90 -20.55 19.42 13.55
C ILE A 90 -20.12 19.19 15.01
N LYS A 91 -19.14 19.94 15.46
CA LYS A 91 -18.66 19.98 16.85
C LYS A 91 -19.26 21.16 17.60
N ASP A 92 -19.42 22.30 16.92
CA ASP A 92 -19.99 23.53 17.45
C ASP A 92 -20.95 24.15 16.43
N ILE A 93 -22.27 23.98 16.71
CA ILE A 93 -23.34 24.46 15.82
C ILE A 93 -23.37 25.99 15.72
N GLU A 94 -22.93 26.72 16.77
CA GLU A 94 -22.88 28.18 16.76
C GLU A 94 -21.88 28.66 15.70
N LYS A 95 -20.65 28.10 15.74
CA LYS A 95 -19.62 28.44 14.75
C LYS A 95 -20.02 27.97 13.36
N SER A 96 -20.61 26.79 13.21
CA SER A 96 -20.99 26.27 11.90
C SER A 96 -22.08 27.10 11.21
N PHE A 97 -22.88 27.85 11.97
CA PHE A 97 -23.90 28.72 11.43
C PHE A 97 -23.42 30.15 11.18
N TYR A 98 -22.64 30.74 12.14
CA TYR A 98 -22.25 32.15 12.04
C TYR A 98 -20.90 32.40 11.40
N ALA A 99 -20.01 31.40 11.33
CA ALA A 99 -18.68 31.61 10.76
C ALA A 99 -18.66 31.49 9.23
N ILE A 100 -19.60 30.75 8.64
CA ILE A 100 -19.63 30.49 7.21
C ILE A 100 -21.06 30.33 6.70
N ASP A 101 -21.36 30.89 5.53
CA ASP A 101 -22.70 30.88 4.96
C ASP A 101 -23.07 29.52 4.34
N ASP A 102 -22.19 28.97 3.47
CA ASP A 102 -22.32 27.64 2.87
C ASP A 102 -21.22 26.73 3.36
N LEU A 103 -21.47 26.04 4.47
CA LEU A 103 -20.50 25.13 5.08
C LEU A 103 -20.13 23.97 4.15
N GLN A 104 -21.13 23.34 3.49
CA GLN A 104 -20.87 22.18 2.64
C GLN A 104 -20.07 22.57 1.39
N GLY A 105 -20.45 23.67 0.74
CA GLY A 105 -19.73 24.20 -0.41
C GLY A 105 -18.29 24.57 -0.06
N ALA A 106 -18.08 25.19 1.11
CA ALA A 106 -16.75 25.55 1.58
C ALA A 106 -15.89 24.33 1.90
N LEU A 107 -16.46 23.28 2.53
CA LEU A 107 -15.75 22.03 2.77
C LEU A 107 -15.32 21.35 1.47
N VAL A 108 -16.17 21.32 0.45
CA VAL A 108 -15.85 20.82 -0.87
C VAL A 108 -14.67 21.59 -1.50
N GLN A 109 -14.74 22.92 -1.50
CA GLN A 109 -13.68 23.76 -2.08
C GLN A 109 -12.36 23.63 -1.32
N LEU A 110 -12.41 23.55 0.00
CA LEU A 110 -11.24 23.34 0.84
C LEU A 110 -10.61 21.97 0.54
N ALA A 111 -11.42 20.90 0.48
CA ALA A 111 -10.94 19.58 0.14
C ALA A 111 -10.30 19.54 -1.25
N HIS A 112 -10.93 20.17 -2.27
CA HIS A 112 -10.35 20.28 -3.61
C HIS A 112 -8.99 20.99 -3.61
N THR A 113 -8.87 22.08 -2.86
CA THR A 113 -7.63 22.88 -2.80
C THR A 113 -6.53 22.11 -2.08
N THR A 114 -6.84 21.51 -0.92
CA THR A 114 -5.88 20.74 -0.13
C THR A 114 -5.40 19.51 -0.89
N LEU A 115 -6.31 18.74 -1.53
CA LEU A 115 -5.95 17.61 -2.39
C LEU A 115 -4.98 18.05 -3.50
N ARG A 116 -5.29 19.15 -4.20
CA ARG A 116 -4.42 19.67 -5.26
C ARG A 116 -3.04 20.05 -4.75
N GLU A 117 -2.97 20.69 -3.61
CA GLU A 117 -1.72 21.14 -3.00
C GLU A 117 -0.84 19.93 -2.60
N ILE A 118 -1.41 18.97 -1.89
CA ILE A 118 -0.66 17.80 -1.42
C ILE A 118 -0.21 16.91 -2.59
N ILE A 119 -1.07 16.70 -3.60
CA ILE A 119 -0.71 15.92 -4.78
C ILE A 119 0.37 16.62 -5.61
N ALA A 120 0.32 17.94 -5.73
CA ALA A 120 1.36 18.71 -6.46
C ALA A 120 2.75 18.64 -5.81
N GLN A 121 2.84 18.30 -4.55
CA GLN A 121 4.10 18.10 -3.82
C GLN A 121 4.70 16.70 -4.02
N ASN A 122 3.93 15.75 -4.55
CA ASN A 122 4.30 14.34 -4.69
C ASN A 122 4.40 13.93 -6.17
N THR A 123 5.21 12.91 -6.47
CA THR A 123 5.21 12.23 -7.77
C THR A 123 4.05 11.25 -7.87
N VAL A 124 3.76 10.75 -9.08
CA VAL A 124 2.74 9.70 -9.27
C VAL A 124 3.07 8.45 -8.45
N GLU A 125 4.34 8.07 -8.38
CA GLU A 125 4.77 6.90 -7.61
C GLU A 125 4.60 7.12 -6.10
N GLU A 126 5.05 8.26 -5.57
CA GLU A 126 4.89 8.64 -4.15
C GLU A 126 3.40 8.71 -3.76
N THR A 127 2.54 9.25 -4.63
CA THR A 127 1.09 9.32 -4.41
C THR A 127 0.46 7.92 -4.23
N ASN A 128 1.01 6.89 -4.88
CA ASN A 128 0.53 5.52 -4.74
C ASN A 128 1.12 4.78 -3.53
N VAL A 129 2.38 5.07 -3.17
CA VAL A 129 3.11 4.34 -2.12
C VAL A 129 2.88 4.96 -0.73
N SER A 130 2.89 6.30 -0.62
CA SER A 130 2.83 7.03 0.65
C SER A 130 1.42 7.52 1.01
N ARG A 131 0.38 6.78 0.61
CA ARG A 131 -1.03 7.18 0.79
C ARG A 131 -1.37 7.54 2.24
N SER A 132 -0.89 6.77 3.21
CA SER A 132 -1.17 7.01 4.63
C SER A 132 -0.52 8.29 5.19
N GLU A 133 0.60 8.72 4.62
CA GLU A 133 1.26 9.97 5.01
C GLU A 133 0.51 11.15 4.40
N MET A 134 0.09 11.04 3.14
CA MET A 134 -0.75 12.02 2.47
C MET A 134 -2.09 12.21 3.19
N ASP A 135 -2.78 11.12 3.55
CA ASP A 135 -4.06 11.18 4.26
C ASP A 135 -3.93 11.96 5.58
N ARG A 136 -2.83 11.77 6.32
CA ARG A 136 -2.55 12.54 7.55
C ARG A 136 -2.30 14.01 7.27
N ALA A 137 -1.44 14.32 6.29
CA ALA A 137 -1.14 15.70 5.94
C ALA A 137 -2.39 16.46 5.48
N ILE A 138 -3.24 15.81 4.69
CA ILE A 138 -4.52 16.37 4.25
C ILE A 138 -5.43 16.60 5.46
N LEU A 139 -5.55 15.62 6.36
CA LEU A 139 -6.40 15.70 7.53
C LEU A 139 -5.99 16.83 8.47
N ASP A 140 -4.69 16.98 8.73
CA ASP A 140 -4.15 18.03 9.59
C ASP A 140 -4.43 19.42 9.00
N GLN A 141 -4.19 19.63 7.71
CA GLN A 141 -4.43 20.90 7.03
C GLN A 141 -5.92 21.24 6.96
N LEU A 142 -6.79 20.25 6.71
CA LEU A 142 -8.24 20.44 6.72
C LEU A 142 -8.73 20.83 8.11
N ASN A 143 -8.30 20.13 9.17
CA ASN A 143 -8.71 20.40 10.55
C ASN A 143 -8.24 21.76 11.06
N GLU A 144 -7.02 22.19 10.68
CA GLU A 144 -6.51 23.52 11.02
C GLU A 144 -7.45 24.63 10.50
N THR A 145 -7.88 24.53 9.25
CA THR A 145 -8.75 25.51 8.62
C THR A 145 -10.19 25.42 9.16
N THR A 146 -10.72 24.23 9.32
CA THR A 146 -12.13 24.02 9.71
C THR A 146 -12.40 24.19 11.20
N ALA A 147 -11.37 24.28 12.05
CA ALA A 147 -11.50 24.56 13.48
C ALA A 147 -12.25 25.88 13.74
N GLY A 148 -12.05 26.89 12.88
CA GLY A 148 -12.76 28.16 12.93
C GLY A 148 -14.26 28.05 12.58
N TRP A 149 -14.65 27.04 11.81
CA TRP A 149 -16.03 26.80 11.34
C TRP A 149 -16.85 25.92 12.28
N GLY A 150 -16.26 25.43 13.37
CA GLY A 150 -16.95 24.59 14.34
C GLY A 150 -17.24 23.18 13.85
N VAL A 151 -16.51 22.69 12.86
CA VAL A 151 -16.58 21.33 12.35
C VAL A 151 -15.28 20.59 12.59
N GLU A 152 -15.37 19.27 12.61
CA GLU A 152 -14.25 18.36 12.74
C GLU A 152 -14.24 17.42 11.54
N ILE A 153 -13.14 17.39 10.84
CA ILE A 153 -12.92 16.42 9.77
C ILE A 153 -12.41 15.13 10.42
N ILE A 154 -13.14 14.04 10.19
CA ILE A 154 -12.82 12.74 10.78
C ILE A 154 -11.78 12.04 9.93
N ARG A 155 -12.01 12.01 8.60
CA ARG A 155 -11.09 11.45 7.61
C ARG A 155 -11.45 11.95 6.21
N LEU A 156 -10.49 11.83 5.32
CA LEU A 156 -10.69 12.00 3.90
C LEU A 156 -10.17 10.74 3.22
N ASP A 157 -11.06 10.04 2.52
CA ASP A 157 -10.71 8.79 1.83
C ASP A 157 -10.57 9.07 0.33
N ILE A 158 -9.36 9.02 -0.20
CA ILE A 158 -9.12 9.11 -1.64
C ILE A 158 -9.59 7.79 -2.27
N GLN A 159 -10.63 7.84 -3.11
CA GLN A 159 -11.21 6.64 -3.72
C GLN A 159 -10.35 6.13 -4.87
N ARG A 160 -10.04 7.02 -5.79
CA ARG A 160 -9.35 6.67 -7.03
C ARG A 160 -8.34 7.74 -7.39
N ILE A 161 -7.20 7.27 -7.92
CA ILE A 161 -6.18 8.10 -8.54
C ILE A 161 -5.93 7.49 -9.92
N THR A 162 -6.35 8.18 -10.97
CA THR A 162 -6.28 7.66 -12.33
C THR A 162 -5.31 8.51 -13.15
N PRO A 163 -4.15 7.99 -13.52
CA PRO A 163 -3.25 8.64 -14.47
C PRO A 163 -3.81 8.50 -15.90
N PRO A 164 -3.37 9.36 -16.84
CA PRO A 164 -3.67 9.21 -18.24
C PRO A 164 -3.26 7.84 -18.78
N GLU A 165 -4.00 7.32 -19.75
CA GLU A 165 -3.79 5.98 -20.31
C GLU A 165 -2.35 5.75 -20.82
N SER A 166 -1.74 6.77 -21.44
CA SER A 166 -0.35 6.70 -21.90
C SER A 166 0.65 6.49 -20.76
N VAL A 167 0.46 7.20 -19.66
CA VAL A 167 1.32 7.09 -18.46
C VAL A 167 1.11 5.74 -17.78
N ARG A 168 -0.14 5.32 -17.63
CA ARG A 168 -0.49 4.03 -17.05
C ARG A 168 0.18 2.87 -17.79
N LYS A 169 0.15 2.92 -19.13
CA LYS A 169 0.80 1.90 -19.96
C LYS A 169 2.33 1.87 -19.78
N SER A 170 2.96 3.05 -19.77
CA SER A 170 4.41 3.12 -19.52
C SER A 170 4.80 2.61 -18.14
N MET A 171 4.02 2.93 -17.09
CA MET A 171 4.24 2.41 -15.74
C MET A 171 4.05 0.89 -15.65
N GLU A 172 3.07 0.33 -16.37
CA GLU A 172 2.87 -1.12 -16.46
C GLU A 172 4.05 -1.82 -17.15
N GLU A 173 4.58 -1.25 -18.24
CA GLU A 173 5.75 -1.76 -18.95
C GLU A 173 7.02 -1.69 -18.08
N GLU A 174 7.25 -0.58 -17.39
CA GLU A 174 8.36 -0.41 -16.46
C GLU A 174 8.30 -1.40 -15.31
N ARG A 175 7.12 -1.54 -14.69
CA ARG A 175 6.90 -2.49 -13.60
C ARG A 175 7.11 -3.94 -14.05
N ALA A 176 6.65 -4.29 -15.25
CA ALA A 176 6.88 -5.62 -15.83
C ALA A 176 8.36 -5.89 -16.07
N ALA A 177 9.12 -4.89 -16.56
CA ALA A 177 10.55 -4.98 -16.75
C ALA A 177 11.31 -5.12 -15.41
N GLU A 178 10.90 -4.38 -14.38
CA GLU A 178 11.49 -4.48 -13.04
C GLU A 178 11.25 -5.85 -12.40
N ILE A 179 10.02 -6.36 -12.50
CA ILE A 179 9.67 -7.71 -12.01
C ILE A 179 10.53 -8.77 -12.72
N LYS A 180 10.68 -8.67 -14.05
CA LYS A 180 11.51 -9.58 -14.82
C LYS A 180 12.97 -9.50 -14.41
N LYS A 181 13.50 -8.30 -14.21
CA LYS A 181 14.88 -8.09 -13.71
C LYS A 181 15.07 -8.73 -12.33
N ARG A 182 14.13 -8.51 -11.39
CA ARG A 182 14.21 -9.12 -10.06
C ARG A 182 14.14 -10.64 -10.12
N ALA A 183 13.28 -11.20 -10.97
CA ALA A 183 13.16 -12.64 -11.17
C ALA A 183 14.50 -13.24 -11.67
N LEU A 184 15.12 -12.64 -12.67
CA LEU A 184 16.42 -13.09 -13.18
C LEU A 184 17.55 -13.02 -12.13
N ILE A 185 17.58 -11.94 -11.33
CA ILE A 185 18.56 -11.81 -10.23
C ILE A 185 18.32 -12.88 -9.17
N SER A 186 17.05 -13.11 -8.79
CA SER A 186 16.70 -14.13 -7.79
C SER A 186 17.01 -15.55 -8.28
N GLU A 187 16.78 -15.84 -9.56
CA GLU A 187 17.12 -17.11 -10.19
C GLU A 187 18.64 -17.35 -10.18
N ALA A 188 19.42 -16.37 -10.66
CA ALA A 188 20.87 -16.45 -10.66
C ALA A 188 21.47 -16.60 -9.25
N GLU A 189 20.93 -15.88 -8.27
CA GLU A 189 21.34 -16.01 -6.87
C GLU A 189 20.97 -17.38 -6.29
N GLY A 190 19.77 -17.90 -6.64
CA GLY A 190 19.34 -19.24 -6.29
C GLY A 190 20.26 -20.32 -6.87
N GLU A 191 20.63 -20.21 -8.16
CA GLU A 191 21.59 -21.11 -8.80
C GLU A 191 22.98 -21.04 -8.15
N ARG A 192 23.46 -19.82 -7.86
CA ARG A 192 24.71 -19.62 -7.14
C ARG A 192 24.72 -20.30 -5.78
N GLN A 193 23.65 -20.09 -4.98
CA GLN A 193 23.51 -20.70 -3.65
C GLN A 193 23.42 -22.22 -3.74
N ALA A 194 22.65 -22.73 -4.71
CA ALA A 194 22.54 -24.18 -4.96
C ALA A 194 23.90 -24.81 -5.33
N ALA A 195 24.69 -24.14 -6.20
CA ALA A 195 26.03 -24.58 -6.57
C ALA A 195 26.98 -24.60 -5.37
N ILE A 196 26.96 -23.53 -4.51
CA ILE A 196 27.77 -23.48 -3.29
C ILE A 196 27.35 -24.60 -2.33
N LYS A 197 26.06 -24.80 -2.08
CA LYS A 197 25.57 -25.86 -1.21
C LYS A 197 25.91 -27.26 -1.71
N LYS A 198 25.88 -27.47 -3.02
CA LYS A 198 26.30 -28.72 -3.64
C LYS A 198 27.81 -28.94 -3.47
N ALA A 199 28.64 -27.90 -3.67
CA ALA A 199 30.10 -27.99 -3.47
C ALA A 199 30.44 -28.26 -2.00
N GLU A 200 29.81 -27.56 -1.04
CA GLU A 200 29.96 -27.82 0.40
C GLU A 200 29.58 -29.25 0.77
N GLY A 201 28.42 -29.73 0.26
CA GLY A 201 28.00 -31.11 0.43
C GLY A 201 29.00 -32.15 -0.13
N THR A 202 29.54 -31.88 -1.31
CA THR A 202 30.56 -32.73 -1.92
C THR A 202 31.85 -32.73 -1.09
N MET A 203 32.30 -31.56 -0.63
CA MET A 203 33.50 -31.45 0.21
C MET A 203 33.33 -32.19 1.55
N THR A 204 32.16 -32.02 2.19
CA THR A 204 31.84 -32.74 3.43
C THR A 204 31.81 -34.25 3.21
N SER A 205 31.20 -34.70 2.12
CA SER A 205 31.21 -36.13 1.74
C SER A 205 32.60 -36.67 1.53
N MET A 206 33.51 -35.92 0.83
CA MET A 206 34.89 -36.31 0.65
C MET A 206 35.68 -36.38 1.97
N GLN A 207 35.42 -35.44 2.89
CA GLN A 207 36.04 -35.47 4.24
C GLN A 207 35.62 -36.69 5.03
N ILE A 208 34.34 -37.04 5.02
CA ILE A 208 33.81 -38.24 5.69
C ILE A 208 34.43 -39.51 5.11
N ILE A 209 34.52 -39.61 3.78
CA ILE A 209 35.18 -40.76 3.10
C ILE A 209 36.67 -40.83 3.44
N ALA A 210 37.39 -39.72 3.43
CA ALA A 210 38.78 -39.67 3.78
C ALA A 210 39.05 -40.10 5.23
N GLU A 211 38.23 -39.68 6.17
CA GLU A 211 38.31 -40.08 7.58
C GLU A 211 38.00 -41.58 7.76
N ALA A 212 36.97 -42.10 7.09
CA ALA A 212 36.64 -43.53 7.11
C ALA A 212 37.81 -44.41 6.57
N LEU A 213 38.51 -43.97 5.50
CA LEU A 213 39.67 -44.66 4.95
C LEU A 213 40.88 -44.64 5.88
N ARG A 214 41.08 -43.57 6.66
CA ARG A 214 42.14 -43.49 7.69
C ARG A 214 41.89 -44.46 8.84
N THR A 215 40.62 -44.61 9.25
CA THR A 215 40.25 -45.40 10.44
C THR A 215 40.21 -46.91 10.12
N ASN A 216 39.85 -47.28 8.89
CA ASN A 216 39.71 -48.70 8.51
C ASN A 216 40.18 -48.93 7.06
N PRO A 217 41.38 -49.56 6.85
CA PRO A 217 41.95 -49.81 5.53
C PRO A 217 41.12 -50.73 4.63
N GLU A 218 40.26 -51.60 5.19
CA GLU A 218 39.36 -52.48 4.43
C GLU A 218 38.21 -51.70 3.74
N SER A 219 38.00 -50.45 4.11
CA SER A 219 37.01 -49.54 3.48
C SER A 219 37.34 -49.21 2.01
N LYS A 220 38.49 -49.59 1.50
CA LYS A 220 38.84 -49.45 0.07
C LYS A 220 37.90 -50.22 -0.85
N GLU A 221 37.39 -51.36 -0.42
CA GLU A 221 36.43 -52.13 -1.23
C GLU A 221 35.08 -51.41 -1.31
N ILE A 222 34.64 -50.80 -0.19
CA ILE A 222 33.40 -50.02 -0.13
C ILE A 222 33.51 -48.79 -1.04
N LEU A 223 34.67 -48.14 -1.06
CA LEU A 223 34.90 -47.00 -1.96
C LEU A 223 34.84 -47.43 -3.44
N ARG A 224 35.42 -48.56 -3.81
CA ARG A 224 35.31 -49.11 -5.17
C ARG A 224 33.84 -49.37 -5.56
N TYR A 225 33.06 -49.90 -4.65
CA TYR A 225 31.65 -50.13 -4.88
C TYR A 225 30.88 -48.83 -5.09
N LEU A 226 31.12 -47.76 -4.26
CA LEU A 226 30.51 -46.47 -4.41
C LEU A 226 30.86 -45.76 -5.73
N VAL A 227 32.13 -45.85 -6.14
CA VAL A 227 32.58 -45.30 -7.44
C VAL A 227 31.90 -46.04 -8.60
N ALA A 228 31.78 -47.37 -8.51
CA ALA A 228 31.05 -48.14 -9.53
C ALA A 228 29.57 -47.81 -9.58
N GLN A 229 28.94 -47.59 -8.43
CA GLN A 229 27.54 -47.14 -8.36
C GLN A 229 27.32 -45.75 -8.94
N ASP A 230 28.23 -44.79 -8.65
CA ASP A 230 28.14 -43.44 -9.21
C ASP A 230 28.37 -43.44 -10.73
N TYR A 231 29.25 -44.29 -11.22
CA TYR A 231 29.46 -44.51 -12.66
C TYR A 231 28.17 -45.08 -13.33
N ILE A 232 27.51 -46.05 -12.73
CA ILE A 232 26.26 -46.61 -13.23
C ILE A 232 25.17 -45.51 -13.25
N ASN A 233 25.06 -44.74 -12.18
CA ASN A 233 24.10 -43.64 -12.09
C ASN A 233 24.37 -42.52 -13.12
N ALA A 234 25.62 -42.15 -13.34
CA ALA A 234 26.05 -41.20 -14.38
C ALA A 234 25.70 -41.71 -15.78
N SER A 235 25.99 -43.00 -16.04
CA SER A 235 25.66 -43.63 -17.32
C SER A 235 24.15 -43.74 -17.56
N TYR A 236 23.37 -43.98 -16.53
CA TYR A 236 21.89 -43.99 -16.61
C TYR A 236 21.36 -42.61 -16.96
N ARG A 237 21.84 -41.52 -16.30
CA ARG A 237 21.45 -40.13 -16.60
C ARG A 237 21.88 -39.69 -18.02
N LEU A 238 23.01 -40.16 -18.49
CA LEU A 238 23.46 -39.92 -19.88
C LEU A 238 22.51 -40.61 -20.87
N GLY A 239 22.03 -41.83 -20.56
CA GLY A 239 21.11 -42.57 -21.40
C GLY A 239 19.68 -41.94 -21.47
N GLU A 240 19.25 -41.20 -20.43
CA GLU A 240 17.98 -40.45 -20.43
C GLU A 240 18.06 -39.13 -21.23
N SER A 241 19.24 -38.61 -21.53
CA SER A 241 19.39 -37.37 -22.27
C SER A 241 19.12 -37.58 -23.76
N GLN A 242 18.19 -36.77 -24.32
CA GLN A 242 17.81 -36.85 -25.76
C GLN A 242 18.92 -36.62 -26.75
N ASN A 243 20.14 -36.18 -26.33
CA ASN A 243 21.30 -35.87 -27.13
C ASN A 243 22.54 -36.74 -26.80
N ALA A 244 22.34 -37.90 -26.15
CA ALA A 244 23.46 -38.73 -25.70
C ALA A 244 24.15 -39.47 -26.87
N LYS A 245 25.39 -39.07 -27.17
CA LYS A 245 26.36 -39.96 -27.81
C LYS A 245 26.89 -40.86 -26.70
N VAL A 246 26.50 -42.14 -26.69
CA VAL A 246 27.00 -43.10 -25.69
C VAL A 246 28.45 -43.47 -26.01
N VAL A 247 29.38 -43.00 -25.19
CA VAL A 247 30.80 -43.42 -25.24
C VAL A 247 31.00 -44.42 -24.11
N PHE A 248 31.20 -45.67 -24.46
CA PHE A 248 31.59 -46.73 -23.51
C PHE A 248 33.03 -46.52 -23.11
N VAL A 249 33.30 -46.11 -21.88
CA VAL A 249 34.63 -45.99 -21.30
C VAL A 249 34.82 -47.18 -20.34
N ASP A 250 35.90 -47.92 -20.54
CA ASP A 250 36.29 -49.01 -19.66
C ASP A 250 36.74 -48.44 -18.30
N PRO A 251 36.04 -48.77 -17.17
CA PRO A 251 36.39 -48.24 -15.84
C PRO A 251 37.81 -48.57 -15.37
N GLY A 252 38.44 -49.62 -15.95
CA GLY A 252 39.83 -50.02 -15.65
C GLY A 252 40.88 -49.10 -16.24
N LYS A 253 40.53 -48.34 -17.29
CA LYS A 253 41.44 -47.39 -17.99
C LYS A 253 41.13 -45.91 -17.75
N SER A 254 40.15 -45.61 -16.88
CA SER A 254 39.72 -44.25 -16.63
C SER A 254 40.82 -43.33 -16.07
N GLY A 255 41.78 -43.85 -15.36
CA GLY A 255 42.93 -43.07 -14.86
C GLY A 255 43.90 -42.55 -15.95
N ASP A 256 44.05 -43.28 -17.04
CA ASP A 256 44.92 -42.88 -18.16
C ASP A 256 44.21 -41.90 -19.11
N LEU A 257 42.92 -42.08 -19.35
CA LEU A 257 42.09 -41.15 -20.11
C LEU A 257 41.95 -39.80 -19.41
N MET A 258 41.87 -39.78 -18.08
CA MET A 258 41.76 -38.52 -17.29
C MET A 258 43.10 -37.73 -17.37
N LYS A 259 44.23 -38.40 -17.43
CA LYS A 259 45.53 -37.77 -17.67
C LYS A 259 45.64 -37.17 -19.07
N GLU A 260 45.09 -37.87 -20.07
CA GLU A 260 45.10 -37.41 -21.47
C GLU A 260 44.21 -36.21 -21.69
N VAL A 261 43.01 -36.18 -21.10
CA VAL A 261 42.07 -35.03 -21.14
C VAL A 261 42.60 -33.79 -20.39
N ILE A 262 43.27 -34.02 -19.25
CA ILE A 262 43.92 -32.93 -18.51
C ILE A 262 45.14 -32.39 -19.29
N ALA A 263 45.91 -33.24 -19.94
CA ALA A 263 47.05 -32.84 -20.78
C ALA A 263 46.58 -32.02 -22.00
N GLU A 264 45.49 -32.40 -22.62
CA GLU A 264 44.91 -31.71 -23.78
C GLU A 264 44.29 -30.34 -23.42
N SER A 265 43.67 -30.23 -22.24
CA SER A 265 43.13 -28.94 -21.75
C SER A 265 44.25 -27.92 -21.43
N VAL A 266 45.37 -28.37 -20.89
CA VAL A 266 46.55 -27.52 -20.60
C VAL A 266 47.27 -27.06 -21.88
N THR A 267 47.27 -27.87 -22.93
CA THR A 267 47.85 -27.46 -24.22
C THR A 267 47.00 -26.48 -25.00
N HIS A 268 45.67 -26.51 -24.82
CA HIS A 268 44.78 -25.55 -25.47
C HIS A 268 44.79 -24.16 -24.83
N GLU A 269 45.10 -24.06 -23.54
CA GLU A 269 45.19 -22.78 -22.82
C GLU A 269 46.47 -22.01 -23.16
N ASN A 270 47.60 -22.72 -23.35
CA ASN A 270 48.87 -22.13 -23.76
C ASN A 270 48.94 -21.71 -25.24
N GLY A 271 47.97 -22.15 -26.07
CA GLY A 271 47.91 -21.77 -27.50
C GLY A 271 47.22 -20.45 -27.79
N LYS A 272 46.49 -19.88 -26.79
CA LYS A 272 45.76 -18.61 -26.96
C LYS A 272 46.50 -17.35 -26.48
N GLU A 273 47.61 -17.49 -25.74
CA GLU A 273 48.35 -16.32 -25.25
C GLU A 273 49.40 -15.78 -26.24
N ASN A 274 49.71 -16.47 -27.34
CA ASN A 274 50.74 -16.03 -28.29
C ASN A 274 50.21 -15.45 -29.63
N GLY A 275 48.95 -15.06 -29.70
CA GLY A 275 48.31 -14.59 -30.95
C GLY A 275 47.93 -13.10 -31.00
N ASN A 276 48.30 -12.27 -30.02
CA ASN A 276 47.88 -10.85 -30.03
C ASN A 276 49.07 -9.89 -29.81
N GLY A 277 49.99 -9.86 -30.78
CA GLY A 277 51.09 -8.92 -30.77
C GLY A 277 51.71 -8.79 -32.16
N ALA A 278 50.97 -8.22 -33.14
CA ALA A 278 51.51 -7.49 -34.30
C ALA A 278 50.39 -7.17 -35.30
N ALA A 279 49.88 -5.96 -35.25
CA ALA A 279 49.57 -5.03 -36.36
C ALA A 279 48.68 -3.90 -35.90
#